data_d1a38ad3f0408c85b89a8e8ce1e32af1
#
_entry.id   d1a38ad3f0408c85b89a8e8ce1e32af1
#
_cell.length_a   1.000
_cell.length_b   1.000
_cell.length_c   1.000
_cell.angle_alpha   90.00
_cell.angle_beta   90.00
_cell.angle_gamma   90.00
#
_symmetry.space_group_name_H-M   'P 1'
#
loop_
_entity.id
_entity.type
_entity.pdbx_description
1 polymer ?
#
loop_
_entity_poly.entity_id
_entity_poly.type
_entity_poly.pdbx_seq_one_letter_code
_entity_poly.pdbx_strand_id
1 'polypeptide(L)'
;MSLTRGSERLVRSVGSNLHSLRLSGPLIVLLAVSLSGCGDKPPQPAAAAPPPVTVAQPAKRTVTDWDEFTGRFEAIEEVQVKARVGGFVTNVEFKDGDMVHTGDLLYIIDPRPFEAVSTQADGQLADARAKTELAKRELDRGLNLVATSAVSEQVVDQRRQALQAAHAAETIAEGALKAAQLNVEFTHVMAPITGRVSRHLVSIGNLVSGSDNGGATLLTSIVSLDPIYIYFDVDEATYLKNNRLWFEGKRPSSRDTPNPVQVTLIGETKPSHEGHMDFLDNRLDESTGTLRSRAIVPNHDLSILPGQFGRVRLIGSSPYEALLLPDTAIATDQSRKIVFVVKDDDIVEARTVELGPLDEGLRVIRTGLKPEDRVIIDGIQRARVGAKVAPHKAEIGGNKP
;
A
#
# COMPACT_ATOMS: atom_id res chain seq x y z
N MET A 1 -38.14 -13.53 -35.21
CA MET A 1 -37.76 -13.01 -36.53
C MET A 1 -36.29 -13.31 -36.64
N SER A 2 -35.94 -14.45 -37.25
CA SER A 2 -35.58 -14.61 -38.66
C SER A 2 -34.13 -14.16 -38.87
N LEU A 3 -33.22 -14.95 -39.17
CA LEU A 3 -32.82 -15.96 -40.17
C LEU A 3 -31.32 -15.74 -40.32
N THR A 4 -30.40 -16.57 -40.52
CA THR A 4 -30.16 -17.86 -41.14
C THR A 4 -28.69 -17.93 -41.58
N ARG A 5 -28.10 -19.12 -41.45
CA ARG A 5 -27.32 -19.86 -42.46
C ARG A 5 -25.99 -19.26 -42.89
N GLY A 6 -24.96 -20.01 -43.02
CA GLY A 6 -24.64 -21.40 -43.40
C GLY A 6 -23.29 -21.34 -44.07
N SER A 7 -22.50 -22.25 -44.17
CA SER A 7 -22.30 -23.48 -44.90
C SER A 7 -20.83 -23.84 -44.81
N GLU A 8 -20.46 -25.01 -44.39
CA GLU A 8 -20.24 -26.26 -45.15
C GLU A 8 -19.12 -26.25 -46.22
N ARG A 9 -18.25 -27.25 -45.99
CA ARG A 9 -17.55 -28.12 -46.94
C ARG A 9 -16.23 -27.61 -47.55
N LEU A 10 -15.16 -28.39 -47.46
CA LEU A 10 -14.90 -29.48 -48.39
C LEU A 10 -13.73 -30.38 -47.92
N VAL A 11 -14.03 -31.66 -47.87
CA VAL A 11 -13.14 -32.84 -47.88
C VAL A 11 -12.58 -33.01 -49.28
N ARG A 12 -11.30 -33.39 -49.43
CA ARG A 12 -10.81 -34.23 -50.51
C ARG A 12 -9.57 -35.00 -50.12
N SER A 13 -9.74 -36.26 -49.93
CA SER A 13 -9.10 -37.48 -50.24
C SER A 13 -8.59 -37.60 -51.69
N VAL A 14 -7.46 -38.22 -51.90
CA VAL A 14 -7.01 -39.05 -53.04
C VAL A 14 -5.52 -39.33 -52.75
N GLY A 15 -4.94 -40.50 -52.71
CA GLY A 15 -5.23 -41.78 -53.31
C GLY A 15 -3.88 -42.47 -53.56
N SER A 16 -3.83 -43.71 -53.24
CA SER A 16 -2.82 -44.73 -53.47
C SER A 16 -2.10 -44.67 -54.81
N ASN A 17 -0.81 -45.10 -54.83
CA ASN A 17 -0.39 -46.04 -55.91
C ASN A 17 0.81 -46.90 -55.47
N LEU A 18 0.57 -48.18 -55.43
CA LEU A 18 1.54 -49.27 -55.49
C LEU A 18 2.23 -49.24 -56.86
N HIS A 19 3.53 -49.52 -56.90
CA HIS A 19 4.14 -50.25 -57.99
C HIS A 19 5.23 -51.17 -57.50
N SER A 20 4.97 -52.41 -57.58
CA SER A 20 5.84 -53.57 -57.52
C SER A 20 6.74 -53.63 -58.74
N LEU A 21 8.02 -53.93 -58.56
CA LEU A 21 8.81 -54.60 -59.60
C LEU A 21 9.72 -55.65 -59.00
N ARG A 22 9.44 -56.87 -59.39
CA ARG A 22 10.31 -58.07 -59.20
C ARG A 22 11.30 -58.14 -60.34
N LEU A 23 12.54 -58.66 -60.05
CA LEU A 23 13.32 -59.58 -60.91
C LEU A 23 14.56 -59.96 -60.10
N SER A 24 14.66 -61.20 -59.66
CA SER A 24 15.18 -62.47 -60.25
C SER A 24 16.72 -62.57 -60.37
N GLY A 25 17.36 -63.26 -59.45
CA GLY A 25 18.15 -64.46 -59.56
C GLY A 25 19.62 -64.30 -60.03
N PRO A 26 20.34 -65.44 -60.03
CA PRO A 26 21.31 -65.82 -58.98
C PRO A 26 22.73 -65.90 -59.58
N LEU A 27 23.81 -65.96 -58.75
CA LEU A 27 25.08 -66.67 -59.04
C LEU A 27 25.96 -66.68 -57.76
N ILE A 28 25.97 -67.77 -57.07
CA ILE A 28 26.83 -68.93 -56.85
C ILE A 28 28.34 -68.66 -57.06
N VAL A 29 29.07 -69.09 -56.02
CA VAL A 29 30.36 -69.82 -55.99
C VAL A 29 31.53 -69.06 -55.24
N LEU A 30 31.81 -69.68 -54.09
CA LEU A 30 33.11 -70.10 -53.59
C LEU A 30 34.24 -69.08 -53.43
N LEU A 31 34.62 -68.83 -52.20
CA LEU A 31 36.01 -69.08 -51.76
C LEU A 31 36.09 -69.20 -50.22
N ALA A 32 36.23 -70.40 -49.77
CA ALA A 32 36.69 -70.73 -48.45
C ALA A 32 38.18 -70.70 -48.45
N VAL A 33 38.82 -69.81 -47.63
CA VAL A 33 40.18 -70.05 -47.13
C VAL A 33 40.32 -69.30 -45.78
N SER A 34 40.38 -70.09 -44.73
CA SER A 34 41.24 -70.04 -43.54
C SER A 34 41.94 -68.69 -43.29
N LEU A 35 41.74 -68.11 -42.09
CA LEU A 35 42.86 -67.79 -41.20
C LEU A 35 42.37 -67.72 -39.75
N SER A 36 42.84 -68.63 -38.95
CA SER A 36 42.96 -68.56 -37.50
C SER A 36 43.74 -67.29 -37.18
N GLY A 37 43.09 -66.29 -36.55
CA GLY A 37 43.71 -65.08 -36.05
C GLY A 37 43.23 -64.81 -34.64
N CYS A 38 44.14 -64.87 -33.73
CA CYS A 38 44.12 -64.55 -32.30
C CYS A 38 42.95 -63.72 -31.79
N GLY A 39 42.28 -64.30 -30.78
CA GLY A 39 41.33 -63.53 -29.93
C GLY A 39 42.03 -62.46 -29.14
N ASP A 40 41.97 -61.25 -29.64
CA ASP A 40 42.04 -60.09 -28.75
C ASP A 40 40.65 -59.86 -28.18
N LYS A 41 40.52 -60.03 -26.88
CA LYS A 41 39.38 -59.56 -26.14
C LYS A 41 39.21 -58.07 -26.48
N PRO A 42 37.99 -57.62 -26.92
CA PRO A 42 37.78 -56.20 -27.07
C PRO A 42 38.16 -55.51 -25.75
N PRO A 43 38.87 -54.36 -25.80
CA PRO A 43 39.22 -53.64 -24.59
C PRO A 43 37.95 -53.35 -23.87
N GLN A 44 37.86 -53.87 -22.64
CA GLN A 44 36.76 -53.57 -21.72
C GLN A 44 36.74 -52.04 -21.62
N PRO A 45 35.63 -51.30 -21.91
CA PRO A 45 35.61 -49.87 -21.84
C PRO A 45 36.14 -49.46 -20.46
N ALA A 46 37.26 -48.74 -20.44
CA ALA A 46 37.78 -48.19 -19.20
C ALA A 46 36.62 -47.49 -18.50
N ALA A 47 36.35 -47.87 -17.27
CA ALA A 47 35.28 -47.25 -16.47
C ALA A 47 35.48 -45.72 -16.55
N ALA A 48 34.56 -45.04 -17.22
CA ALA A 48 34.63 -43.60 -17.37
C ALA A 48 34.88 -43.01 -15.99
N ALA A 49 35.88 -42.13 -15.89
CA ALA A 49 36.19 -41.46 -14.63
C ALA A 49 34.89 -40.80 -14.08
N PRO A 50 34.64 -40.87 -12.78
CA PRO A 50 33.45 -40.26 -12.19
C PRO A 50 33.37 -38.78 -12.57
N PRO A 51 32.21 -38.29 -13.05
CA PRO A 51 32.05 -36.93 -13.47
C PRO A 51 32.32 -35.94 -12.30
N PRO A 52 33.09 -34.86 -12.53
CA PRO A 52 33.33 -33.88 -11.49
C PRO A 52 32.06 -33.08 -11.20
N VAL A 53 31.78 -32.90 -9.92
CA VAL A 53 30.63 -32.09 -9.39
C VAL A 53 31.14 -31.22 -8.25
N THR A 54 30.52 -30.04 -8.08
CA THR A 54 30.82 -29.17 -6.94
C THR A 54 29.79 -29.42 -5.84
N VAL A 55 30.26 -29.72 -4.64
CA VAL A 55 29.40 -29.97 -3.47
C VAL A 55 29.66 -28.94 -2.37
N ALA A 56 28.60 -28.53 -1.69
CA ALA A 56 28.69 -27.71 -0.50
C ALA A 56 27.73 -28.20 0.59
N GLN A 57 28.04 -27.84 1.83
CA GLN A 57 27.08 -27.99 2.92
C GLN A 57 26.08 -26.85 2.86
N PRO A 58 24.78 -27.05 3.20
CA PRO A 58 23.81 -26.00 3.31
C PRO A 58 24.27 -24.90 4.26
N ALA A 59 24.11 -23.64 3.85
CA ALA A 59 24.41 -22.51 4.73
C ALA A 59 23.35 -22.44 5.85
N LYS A 60 23.78 -22.34 7.09
CA LYS A 60 22.91 -22.22 8.26
C LYS A 60 22.80 -20.74 8.62
N ARG A 61 21.60 -20.17 8.55
CA ARG A 61 21.30 -18.77 8.89
C ARG A 61 20.00 -18.66 9.66
N THR A 62 19.91 -17.61 10.47
CA THR A 62 18.65 -17.17 11.05
C THR A 62 17.92 -16.35 10.02
N VAL A 63 16.71 -16.79 9.65
CA VAL A 63 15.87 -16.12 8.66
C VAL A 63 14.52 -15.77 9.27
N THR A 64 13.85 -14.79 8.67
CA THR A 64 12.47 -14.40 8.99
C THR A 64 11.66 -14.45 7.71
N ASP A 65 10.54 -15.15 7.72
CA ASP A 65 9.63 -15.15 6.58
C ASP A 65 8.88 -13.81 6.51
N TRP A 66 8.64 -13.35 5.30
CA TRP A 66 7.88 -12.15 5.02
C TRP A 66 6.64 -12.50 4.22
N ASP A 67 5.49 -11.99 4.63
CA ASP A 67 4.27 -12.03 3.84
C ASP A 67 4.23 -10.77 2.97
N GLU A 68 4.00 -10.93 1.66
CA GLU A 68 3.99 -9.83 0.70
C GLU A 68 2.57 -9.55 0.22
N PHE A 69 2.21 -8.28 0.22
CA PHE A 69 0.90 -7.78 -0.23
C PHE A 69 1.10 -6.62 -1.19
N THR A 70 0.14 -6.43 -2.09
CA THR A 70 0.08 -5.20 -2.87
C THR A 70 -0.84 -4.22 -2.15
N GLY A 71 -0.32 -3.02 -1.91
CA GLY A 71 -1.06 -1.94 -1.28
C GLY A 71 -1.19 -0.72 -2.17
N ARG A 72 -2.12 0.17 -1.82
CA ARG A 72 -2.31 1.46 -2.45
C ARG A 72 -2.10 2.57 -1.44
N PHE A 73 -1.33 3.57 -1.82
CA PHE A 73 -1.11 4.73 -0.98
C PHE A 73 -2.33 5.67 -1.01
N GLU A 74 -2.69 6.18 0.16
CA GLU A 74 -3.76 7.15 0.35
C GLU A 74 -3.28 8.27 1.29
N ALA A 75 -3.74 9.49 1.05
CA ALA A 75 -3.46 10.59 1.97
C ALA A 75 -4.11 10.32 3.33
N ILE A 76 -3.46 10.79 4.41
CA ILE A 76 -4.09 10.75 5.75
C ILE A 76 -5.29 11.68 5.79
N GLU A 77 -5.13 12.87 5.21
CA GLU A 77 -6.18 13.87 5.12
C GLU A 77 -6.32 14.35 3.69
N GLU A 78 -7.56 14.40 3.21
CA GLU A 78 -7.94 14.98 1.94
C GLU A 78 -9.11 15.93 2.17
N VAL A 79 -8.92 17.22 1.85
CA VAL A 79 -9.92 18.24 2.07
C VAL A 79 -10.26 18.95 0.79
N GLN A 80 -11.55 18.99 0.47
CA GLN A 80 -12.12 19.83 -0.57
C GLN A 80 -12.35 21.23 -0.02
N VAL A 81 -11.58 22.20 -0.48
CA VAL A 81 -11.73 23.61 -0.10
C VAL A 81 -12.88 24.21 -0.90
N LYS A 82 -13.95 24.59 -0.21
CA LYS A 82 -15.16 25.17 -0.80
C LYS A 82 -15.40 26.57 -0.27
N ALA A 83 -16.00 27.43 -1.11
CA ALA A 83 -16.41 28.77 -0.68
C ALA A 83 -17.51 28.68 0.40
N ARG A 84 -17.35 29.45 1.49
CA ARG A 84 -18.37 29.56 2.56
C ARG A 84 -19.30 30.75 2.34
N VAL A 85 -18.84 31.75 1.60
CA VAL A 85 -19.61 32.93 1.22
C VAL A 85 -19.63 33.09 -0.29
N GLY A 86 -20.66 33.73 -0.82
CA GLY A 86 -20.78 34.04 -2.25
C GLY A 86 -20.14 35.37 -2.59
N GLY A 87 -19.51 35.47 -3.76
CA GLY A 87 -18.91 36.72 -4.22
C GLY A 87 -17.94 36.49 -5.38
N PHE A 88 -17.35 37.56 -5.89
CA PHE A 88 -16.33 37.44 -6.94
C PHE A 88 -14.95 37.16 -6.32
N VAL A 89 -14.21 36.20 -6.92
CA VAL A 89 -12.83 35.96 -6.56
C VAL A 89 -11.97 37.15 -7.03
N THR A 90 -11.28 37.77 -6.11
CA THR A 90 -10.38 38.92 -6.41
C THR A 90 -8.93 38.44 -6.55
N ASN A 91 -8.50 37.46 -5.73
CA ASN A 91 -7.12 36.99 -5.73
C ASN A 91 -7.06 35.48 -5.55
N VAL A 92 -6.01 34.87 -6.12
CA VAL A 92 -5.56 33.48 -5.87
C VAL A 92 -4.10 33.61 -5.40
N GLU A 93 -3.81 33.15 -4.17
CA GLU A 93 -2.54 33.42 -3.49
C GLU A 93 -1.59 32.22 -3.47
N PHE A 94 -1.86 31.18 -4.25
CA PHE A 94 -1.02 29.98 -4.39
C PHE A 94 -0.80 29.66 -5.87
N LYS A 95 0.21 28.83 -6.14
CA LYS A 95 0.42 28.20 -7.45
C LYS A 95 -0.08 26.77 -7.42
N ASP A 96 -0.56 26.30 -8.56
CA ASP A 96 -1.02 24.93 -8.73
C ASP A 96 0.08 23.92 -8.36
N GLY A 97 -0.20 23.02 -7.44
CA GLY A 97 0.73 22.01 -6.97
C GLY A 97 1.69 22.43 -5.85
N ASP A 98 1.60 23.64 -5.34
CA ASP A 98 2.44 24.13 -4.24
C ASP A 98 2.15 23.36 -2.93
N MET A 99 3.14 23.34 -2.04
CA MET A 99 2.93 22.97 -0.63
C MET A 99 2.39 24.16 0.13
N VAL A 100 1.33 23.94 0.88
CA VAL A 100 0.69 24.94 1.75
C VAL A 100 0.64 24.42 3.17
N HIS A 101 0.68 25.35 4.14
CA HIS A 101 0.54 25.05 5.56
C HIS A 101 -0.84 25.45 6.05
N THR A 102 -1.28 24.81 7.11
CA THR A 102 -2.54 25.19 7.78
C THR A 102 -2.52 26.68 8.12
N GLY A 103 -3.54 27.40 7.65
CA GLY A 103 -3.67 28.86 7.84
C GLY A 103 -3.08 29.71 6.71
N ASP A 104 -2.46 29.11 5.68
CA ASP A 104 -2.02 29.86 4.51
C ASP A 104 -3.24 30.38 3.72
N LEU A 105 -3.15 31.62 3.22
CA LEU A 105 -4.19 32.24 2.42
C LEU A 105 -4.20 31.64 1.01
N LEU A 106 -5.36 31.16 0.57
CA LEU A 106 -5.53 30.53 -0.74
C LEU A 106 -6.30 31.42 -1.73
N TYR A 107 -7.43 31.96 -1.29
CA TYR A 107 -8.28 32.78 -2.11
C TYR A 107 -8.78 33.98 -1.33
N ILE A 108 -9.01 35.09 -2.04
CA ILE A 108 -9.75 36.24 -1.53
C ILE A 108 -11.02 36.40 -2.37
N ILE A 109 -12.16 36.34 -1.70
CA ILE A 109 -13.48 36.68 -2.24
C ILE A 109 -13.74 38.14 -1.87
N ASP A 110 -14.31 38.97 -2.75
CA ASP A 110 -14.52 40.41 -2.52
C ASP A 110 -15.10 40.68 -1.12
N PRO A 111 -14.32 41.23 -0.17
CA PRO A 111 -14.75 41.43 1.21
C PRO A 111 -15.66 42.67 1.38
N ARG A 112 -15.61 43.61 0.47
CA ARG A 112 -16.26 44.93 0.61
C ARG A 112 -17.75 44.90 0.96
N PRO A 113 -18.58 44.00 0.35
CA PRO A 113 -20.00 43.91 0.75
C PRO A 113 -20.17 43.41 2.20
N PHE A 114 -19.34 42.50 2.63
CA PHE A 114 -19.38 41.92 3.97
C PHE A 114 -18.84 42.90 5.03
N GLU A 115 -17.79 43.66 4.71
CA GLU A 115 -17.25 44.73 5.57
C GLU A 115 -18.31 45.83 5.80
N ALA A 116 -19.08 46.20 4.77
CA ALA A 116 -20.16 47.16 4.92
C ALA A 116 -21.25 46.65 5.88
N VAL A 117 -21.64 45.35 5.78
CA VAL A 117 -22.61 44.75 6.69
C VAL A 117 -22.04 44.65 8.11
N SER A 118 -20.77 44.32 8.27
CA SER A 118 -20.11 44.31 9.59
C SER A 118 -20.07 45.70 10.25
N THR A 119 -19.73 46.72 9.46
CA THR A 119 -19.77 48.11 9.95
C THR A 119 -21.17 48.54 10.37
N GLN A 120 -22.20 48.15 9.62
CA GLN A 120 -23.59 48.43 9.98
C GLN A 120 -23.99 47.73 11.30
N ALA A 121 -23.61 46.47 11.46
CA ALA A 121 -23.89 45.71 12.68
C ALA A 121 -23.16 46.29 13.90
N ASP A 122 -21.93 46.76 13.73
CA ASP A 122 -21.18 47.45 14.79
C ASP A 122 -21.89 48.71 15.25
N GLY A 123 -22.42 49.51 14.31
CA GLY A 123 -23.25 50.68 14.64
C GLY A 123 -24.52 50.30 15.40
N GLN A 124 -25.16 49.21 15.04
CA GLN A 124 -26.35 48.72 15.77
C GLN A 124 -26.01 48.24 17.19
N LEU A 125 -24.86 47.61 17.39
CA LEU A 125 -24.39 47.24 18.73
C LEU A 125 -24.07 48.48 19.57
N ALA A 126 -23.44 49.51 18.99
CA ALA A 126 -23.16 50.76 19.68
C ALA A 126 -24.44 51.47 20.15
N ASP A 127 -25.49 51.46 19.31
CA ASP A 127 -26.82 52.02 19.69
C ASP A 127 -27.45 51.21 20.83
N ALA A 128 -27.44 49.86 20.74
CA ALA A 128 -27.94 48.97 21.77
C ALA A 128 -27.24 49.14 23.13
N ARG A 129 -25.91 49.29 23.11
CA ARG A 129 -25.09 49.57 24.30
C ARG A 129 -25.43 50.90 24.95
N ALA A 130 -25.64 51.93 24.14
CA ALA A 130 -26.03 53.24 24.63
C ALA A 130 -27.43 53.19 25.31
N LYS A 131 -28.37 52.42 24.76
CA LYS A 131 -29.71 52.19 25.36
C LYS A 131 -29.64 51.41 26.66
N THR A 132 -28.79 50.39 26.75
CA THR A 132 -28.56 49.64 27.97
C THR A 132 -27.97 50.52 29.06
N GLU A 133 -27.01 51.32 28.74
CA GLU A 133 -26.41 52.27 29.70
C GLU A 133 -27.39 53.35 30.16
N LEU A 134 -28.25 53.84 29.29
CA LEU A 134 -29.34 54.73 29.63
C LEU A 134 -30.31 54.03 30.60
N ALA A 135 -30.81 52.87 30.26
CA ALA A 135 -31.76 52.11 31.09
C ALA A 135 -31.18 51.79 32.50
N LYS A 136 -29.87 51.47 32.55
CA LYS A 136 -29.16 51.25 33.81
C LYS A 136 -29.16 52.53 34.68
N ARG A 137 -28.75 53.66 34.11
CA ARG A 137 -28.79 54.94 34.83
C ARG A 137 -30.18 55.34 35.28
N GLU A 138 -31.22 55.06 34.48
CA GLU A 138 -32.60 55.31 34.85
C GLU A 138 -33.06 54.42 36.02
N LEU A 139 -32.66 53.13 36.04
CA LEU A 139 -32.92 52.22 37.14
C LEU A 139 -32.23 52.69 38.42
N ASP A 140 -30.91 53.02 38.35
CA ASP A 140 -30.13 53.49 39.50
C ASP A 140 -30.72 54.76 40.09
N ARG A 141 -31.17 55.72 39.24
CA ARG A 141 -31.87 56.91 39.66
C ARG A 141 -33.21 56.57 40.35
N GLY A 142 -33.97 55.58 39.78
CA GLY A 142 -35.23 55.12 40.38
C GLY A 142 -35.06 54.50 41.75
N LEU A 143 -34.06 53.66 41.91
CA LEU A 143 -33.73 53.04 43.21
C LEU A 143 -33.42 54.08 44.27
N ASN A 144 -32.65 55.13 43.93
CA ASN A 144 -32.34 56.22 44.85
C ASN A 144 -33.59 57.05 45.24
N LEU A 145 -34.52 57.23 44.31
CA LEU A 145 -35.77 58.02 44.55
C LEU A 145 -36.79 57.22 45.35
N VAL A 146 -36.88 55.89 45.23
CA VAL A 146 -37.72 55.07 46.11
C VAL A 146 -37.25 55.15 47.54
N ALA A 147 -35.94 55.17 47.80
CA ALA A 147 -35.40 55.32 49.15
C ALA A 147 -35.89 56.59 49.86
N THR A 148 -36.25 57.63 49.10
CA THR A 148 -36.81 58.91 49.58
C THR A 148 -38.34 58.99 49.43
N SER A 149 -39.05 57.89 49.08
CA SER A 149 -40.51 57.85 48.85
C SER A 149 -40.98 58.78 47.68
N ALA A 150 -40.08 59.23 46.81
CA ALA A 150 -40.40 60.13 45.72
C ALA A 150 -40.99 59.45 44.47
N VAL A 151 -40.86 58.10 44.34
CA VAL A 151 -41.46 57.28 43.29
C VAL A 151 -41.97 55.95 43.86
N SER A 152 -42.92 55.29 43.18
CA SER A 152 -43.47 54.00 43.61
C SER A 152 -42.57 52.84 43.20
N GLU A 153 -42.68 51.72 43.92
CA GLU A 153 -41.99 50.46 43.56
C GLU A 153 -42.33 49.96 42.13
N GLN A 154 -43.55 50.20 41.70
CA GLN A 154 -44.01 49.86 40.34
C GLN A 154 -43.16 50.57 39.26
N VAL A 155 -42.71 51.80 39.49
CA VAL A 155 -41.86 52.53 38.56
C VAL A 155 -40.45 51.91 38.51
N VAL A 156 -39.96 51.44 39.65
CA VAL A 156 -38.65 50.74 39.72
C VAL A 156 -38.71 49.40 38.98
N ASP A 157 -39.80 48.67 39.16
CA ASP A 157 -40.00 47.39 38.44
C ASP A 157 -40.10 47.57 36.92
N GLN A 158 -40.79 48.64 36.47
CA GLN A 158 -40.83 48.98 35.05
C GLN A 158 -39.42 49.31 34.51
N ARG A 159 -38.58 50.07 35.27
CA ARG A 159 -37.19 50.39 34.86
C ARG A 159 -36.30 49.14 34.86
N ARG A 160 -36.54 48.21 35.81
CA ARG A 160 -35.81 46.91 35.82
C ARG A 160 -36.14 46.09 34.58
N GLN A 161 -37.42 46.01 34.20
CA GLN A 161 -37.84 45.35 32.96
C GLN A 161 -37.26 46.05 31.72
N ALA A 162 -37.22 47.39 31.69
CA ALA A 162 -36.61 48.14 30.59
C ALA A 162 -35.12 47.85 30.47
N LEU A 163 -34.39 47.72 31.58
CA LEU A 163 -32.98 47.34 31.55
C LEU A 163 -32.78 45.91 31.06
N GLN A 164 -33.62 44.96 31.48
CA GLN A 164 -33.59 43.59 30.98
C GLN A 164 -33.86 43.54 29.46
N ALA A 165 -34.82 44.30 28.99
CA ALA A 165 -35.13 44.36 27.55
C ALA A 165 -33.97 44.99 26.76
N ALA A 166 -33.31 46.04 27.30
CA ALA A 166 -32.15 46.67 26.67
C ALA A 166 -30.95 45.70 26.60
N HIS A 167 -30.66 44.92 27.67
CA HIS A 167 -29.64 43.90 27.66
C HIS A 167 -29.91 42.78 26.65
N ALA A 168 -31.16 42.36 26.52
CA ALA A 168 -31.55 41.37 25.51
C ALA A 168 -31.30 41.89 24.09
N ALA A 169 -31.64 43.16 23.84
CA ALA A 169 -31.38 43.80 22.54
C ALA A 169 -29.87 43.95 22.26
N GLU A 170 -29.06 44.27 23.27
CA GLU A 170 -27.60 44.33 23.15
C GLU A 170 -27.01 42.95 22.78
N THR A 171 -27.45 41.88 23.47
CA THR A 171 -27.01 40.50 23.15
C THR A 171 -27.38 40.06 21.72
N ILE A 172 -28.55 40.49 21.23
CA ILE A 172 -28.95 40.21 19.83
C ILE A 172 -28.01 40.94 18.85
N ALA A 173 -27.72 42.24 19.14
CA ALA A 173 -26.84 43.07 18.29
C ALA A 173 -25.39 42.48 18.30
N GLU A 174 -24.89 42.03 19.45
CA GLU A 174 -23.58 41.33 19.54
C GLU A 174 -23.55 40.08 18.68
N GLY A 175 -24.59 39.26 18.73
CA GLY A 175 -24.74 38.11 17.87
C GLY A 175 -24.73 38.45 16.37
N ALA A 176 -25.43 39.51 15.99
CA ALA A 176 -25.48 40.01 14.62
C ALA A 176 -24.11 40.49 14.13
N LEU A 177 -23.39 41.28 14.95
CA LEU A 177 -22.03 41.73 14.63
C LEU A 177 -21.08 40.56 14.46
N LYS A 178 -21.12 39.58 15.37
CA LYS A 178 -20.27 38.37 15.29
C LYS A 178 -20.53 37.58 14.01
N ALA A 179 -21.79 37.41 13.62
CA ALA A 179 -22.15 36.75 12.36
C ALA A 179 -21.62 37.51 11.13
N ALA A 180 -21.72 38.85 11.13
CA ALA A 180 -21.18 39.66 10.05
C ALA A 180 -19.64 39.59 9.97
N GLN A 181 -18.95 39.63 11.10
CA GLN A 181 -17.49 39.46 11.17
C GLN A 181 -17.02 38.09 10.66
N LEU A 182 -17.72 37.00 11.00
CA LEU A 182 -17.44 35.67 10.46
C LEU A 182 -17.58 35.60 8.94
N ASN A 183 -18.56 36.31 8.38
CA ASN A 183 -18.72 36.40 6.93
C ASN A 183 -17.54 37.15 6.27
N VAL A 184 -17.00 38.17 6.90
CA VAL A 184 -15.76 38.87 6.44
C VAL A 184 -14.58 37.91 6.53
N GLU A 185 -14.43 37.17 7.62
CA GLU A 185 -13.38 36.13 7.77
C GLU A 185 -13.47 35.08 6.66
N PHE A 186 -14.68 34.59 6.33
CA PHE A 186 -14.89 33.58 5.28
C PHE A 186 -14.60 34.10 3.87
N THR A 187 -14.44 35.38 3.64
CA THR A 187 -13.94 35.92 2.36
C THR A 187 -12.46 35.61 2.15
N HIS A 188 -11.71 35.38 3.22
CA HIS A 188 -10.32 34.98 3.20
C HIS A 188 -10.26 33.47 3.38
N VAL A 189 -10.18 32.73 2.27
CA VAL A 189 -10.19 31.28 2.29
C VAL A 189 -8.80 30.76 2.63
N MET A 190 -8.66 30.19 3.83
CA MET A 190 -7.40 29.66 4.34
C MET A 190 -7.30 28.14 4.11
N ALA A 191 -6.07 27.61 4.06
CA ALA A 191 -5.78 26.20 4.03
C ALA A 191 -6.16 25.53 5.36
N PRO A 192 -7.08 24.54 5.38
CA PRO A 192 -7.50 23.86 6.62
C PRO A 192 -6.47 22.84 7.12
N ILE A 193 -5.63 22.32 6.25
CA ILE A 193 -4.59 21.32 6.53
C ILE A 193 -3.28 21.70 5.83
N THR A 194 -2.18 21.15 6.34
CA THR A 194 -0.88 21.20 5.65
C THR A 194 -0.83 20.09 4.60
N GLY A 195 -0.43 20.43 3.36
CA GLY A 195 -0.34 19.47 2.29
C GLY A 195 -0.12 20.11 0.93
N ARG A 196 -0.22 19.31 -0.12
CA ARG A 196 -0.11 19.80 -1.49
C ARG A 196 -1.48 20.21 -2.00
N VAL A 197 -1.56 21.48 -2.42
CA VAL A 197 -2.76 22.00 -3.07
C VAL A 197 -2.84 21.51 -4.51
N SER A 198 -4.04 21.23 -4.99
CA SER A 198 -4.32 20.90 -6.38
C SER A 198 -4.32 22.18 -7.24
N ARG A 199 -4.76 22.06 -8.49
CA ARG A 199 -4.96 23.25 -9.34
C ARG A 199 -6.10 24.11 -8.80
N HIS A 200 -6.07 25.39 -9.10
CA HIS A 200 -7.21 26.28 -8.91
C HIS A 200 -8.34 25.90 -9.90
N LEU A 201 -9.55 25.72 -9.39
CA LEU A 201 -10.73 25.39 -10.20
C LEU A 201 -11.52 26.65 -10.58
N VAL A 202 -11.25 27.76 -9.90
CA VAL A 202 -11.92 29.03 -10.09
C VAL A 202 -10.88 30.13 -10.30
N SER A 203 -11.03 30.89 -11.36
CA SER A 203 -10.11 32.00 -11.72
C SER A 203 -10.59 33.32 -11.13
N ILE A 204 -9.65 34.30 -11.04
CA ILE A 204 -9.94 35.66 -10.65
C ILE A 204 -11.05 36.23 -11.55
N GLY A 205 -12.00 36.92 -10.94
CA GLY A 205 -13.17 37.51 -11.61
C GLY A 205 -14.38 36.61 -11.73
N ASN A 206 -14.27 35.34 -11.39
CA ASN A 206 -15.41 34.41 -11.38
C ASN A 206 -16.26 34.60 -10.13
N LEU A 207 -17.58 34.45 -10.29
CA LEU A 207 -18.53 34.44 -9.18
C LEU A 207 -18.54 33.02 -8.55
N VAL A 208 -18.41 32.96 -7.22
CA VAL A 208 -18.55 31.73 -6.43
C VAL A 208 -19.78 31.80 -5.54
N SER A 209 -20.33 30.65 -5.19
CA SER A 209 -21.48 30.51 -4.29
C SER A 209 -21.05 29.84 -3.00
N GLY A 210 -21.46 30.39 -1.86
CA GLY A 210 -21.24 29.85 -0.51
C GLY A 210 -22.49 29.21 0.09
N SER A 211 -23.34 28.59 -0.70
CA SER A 211 -24.61 28.05 -0.22
C SER A 211 -24.44 26.77 0.60
N ASP A 212 -25.00 26.76 1.82
CA ASP A 212 -25.06 25.61 2.72
C ASP A 212 -25.94 24.46 2.19
N ASN A 213 -26.77 24.71 1.19
CA ASN A 213 -27.73 23.76 0.60
C ASN A 213 -27.11 22.91 -0.53
N GLY A 214 -25.85 22.54 -0.44
CA GLY A 214 -25.18 21.64 -1.41
C GLY A 214 -24.66 22.30 -2.68
N GLY A 215 -24.78 23.65 -2.79
CA GLY A 215 -24.32 24.42 -3.94
C GLY A 215 -23.00 25.17 -3.74
N ALA A 216 -22.25 24.94 -2.66
CA ALA A 216 -20.96 25.62 -2.42
C ALA A 216 -19.94 25.27 -3.52
N THR A 217 -19.35 26.33 -4.12
CA THR A 217 -18.38 26.19 -5.20
C THR A 217 -17.08 25.57 -4.68
N LEU A 218 -16.62 24.48 -5.31
CA LEU A 218 -15.32 23.87 -5.06
C LEU A 218 -14.23 24.78 -5.66
N LEU A 219 -13.28 25.20 -4.83
CA LEU A 219 -12.19 26.10 -5.20
C LEU A 219 -10.91 25.31 -5.56
N THR A 220 -10.53 24.37 -4.72
CA THR A 220 -9.40 23.45 -4.88
C THR A 220 -9.52 22.28 -3.91
N SER A 221 -8.57 21.34 -3.96
CA SER A 221 -8.40 20.30 -2.95
C SER A 221 -6.97 20.34 -2.39
N ILE A 222 -6.81 19.87 -1.16
CA ILE A 222 -5.52 19.75 -0.50
C ILE A 222 -5.41 18.32 0.01
N VAL A 223 -4.25 17.68 -0.23
CA VAL A 223 -3.93 16.34 0.25
C VAL A 223 -2.68 16.38 1.12
N SER A 224 -2.73 15.75 2.29
CA SER A 224 -1.55 15.56 3.11
C SER A 224 -0.61 14.55 2.44
N LEU A 225 0.71 14.76 2.53
CA LEU A 225 1.69 13.89 1.91
C LEU A 225 2.61 13.20 2.90
N ASP A 226 2.89 13.80 4.05
CA ASP A 226 3.77 13.24 5.07
C ASP A 226 3.14 13.38 6.47
N PRO A 227 2.97 12.25 7.17
CA PRO A 227 3.11 10.87 6.69
C PRO A 227 1.99 10.45 5.73
N ILE A 228 2.12 9.26 5.10
CA ILE A 228 1.14 8.73 4.16
C ILE A 228 0.67 7.34 4.60
N TYR A 229 -0.58 6.99 4.31
CA TYR A 229 -1.12 5.66 4.51
C TYR A 229 -0.83 4.76 3.33
N ILE A 230 -0.64 3.46 3.60
CA ILE A 230 -0.75 2.40 2.60
C ILE A 230 -1.79 1.39 3.07
N TYR A 231 -2.84 1.21 2.27
CA TYR A 231 -3.87 0.19 2.49
C TYR A 231 -3.51 -1.06 1.70
N PHE A 232 -3.69 -2.21 2.30
CA PHE A 232 -3.48 -3.52 1.68
C PHE A 232 -4.43 -4.54 2.28
N ASP A 233 -4.73 -5.59 1.50
CA ASP A 233 -5.68 -6.62 1.91
C ASP A 233 -4.93 -7.89 2.27
N VAL A 234 -5.18 -8.40 3.47
CA VAL A 234 -4.59 -9.63 4.02
C VAL A 234 -5.60 -10.76 3.90
N ASP A 235 -5.22 -11.86 3.27
CA ASP A 235 -6.09 -13.04 3.16
C ASP A 235 -6.34 -13.73 4.51
N GLU A 236 -7.46 -14.44 4.62
CA GLU A 236 -7.88 -15.12 5.85
C GLU A 236 -6.84 -16.12 6.36
N ALA A 237 -6.17 -16.87 5.46
CA ALA A 237 -5.17 -17.86 5.87
C ALA A 237 -3.97 -17.22 6.54
N THR A 238 -3.48 -16.12 5.98
CA THR A 238 -2.40 -15.31 6.57
C THR A 238 -2.83 -14.68 7.89
N TYR A 239 -4.06 -14.17 7.98
CA TYR A 239 -4.60 -13.64 9.24
C TYR A 239 -4.65 -14.72 10.34
N LEU A 240 -5.16 -15.91 10.04
CA LEU A 240 -5.22 -17.03 10.98
C LEU A 240 -3.82 -17.52 11.37
N LYS A 241 -2.87 -17.57 10.43
CA LYS A 241 -1.46 -17.87 10.71
C LYS A 241 -0.88 -16.87 11.71
N ASN A 242 -1.06 -15.58 11.47
CA ASN A 242 -0.55 -14.50 12.30
C ASN A 242 -1.18 -14.50 13.71
N ASN A 243 -2.48 -14.77 13.81
CA ASN A 243 -3.16 -14.94 15.09
C ASN A 243 -2.60 -16.13 15.88
N ARG A 244 -2.33 -17.26 15.22
CA ARG A 244 -1.72 -18.43 15.87
C ARG A 244 -0.34 -18.09 16.42
N LEU A 245 0.50 -17.39 15.66
CA LEU A 245 1.81 -16.92 16.10
C LEU A 245 1.71 -15.96 17.32
N TRP A 246 0.67 -15.14 17.35
CA TRP A 246 0.41 -14.27 18.50
C TRP A 246 0.01 -15.08 19.75
N PHE A 247 -0.94 -16.02 19.65
CA PHE A 247 -1.34 -16.90 20.76
C PHE A 247 -0.17 -17.74 21.30
N GLU A 248 0.78 -18.11 20.44
CA GLU A 248 2.00 -18.82 20.82
C GLU A 248 3.09 -17.89 21.42
N GLY A 249 2.84 -16.58 21.52
CA GLY A 249 3.81 -15.58 21.99
C GLY A 249 5.01 -15.34 21.06
N LYS A 250 4.92 -15.82 19.82
CA LYS A 250 5.99 -15.72 18.81
C LYS A 250 5.95 -14.43 17.98
N ARG A 251 4.87 -13.68 18.06
CA ARG A 251 4.67 -12.42 17.35
C ARG A 251 3.73 -11.52 18.16
N PRO A 252 3.98 -10.19 18.24
CA PRO A 252 3.01 -9.26 18.83
C PRO A 252 1.74 -9.16 17.95
N SER A 253 0.60 -8.89 18.61
CA SER A 253 -0.65 -8.61 17.90
C SER A 253 -0.54 -7.34 17.07
N SER A 254 -0.98 -7.40 15.82
CA SER A 254 -1.04 -6.20 14.95
C SER A 254 -2.17 -5.23 15.36
N ARG A 255 -3.03 -5.59 16.31
CA ARG A 255 -4.06 -4.70 16.87
C ARG A 255 -3.53 -3.85 18.01
N ASP A 256 -2.61 -4.42 18.82
CA ASP A 256 -2.17 -3.81 20.06
C ASP A 256 -0.76 -3.23 19.97
N THR A 257 0.00 -3.64 18.96
CA THR A 257 1.40 -3.22 18.79
C THR A 257 1.65 -2.85 17.33
N PRO A 258 2.29 -1.69 17.06
CA PRO A 258 2.70 -1.31 15.73
C PRO A 258 3.72 -2.31 15.18
N ASN A 259 3.29 -3.24 14.33
CA ASN A 259 4.20 -4.16 13.66
C ASN A 259 4.92 -3.43 12.52
N PRO A 260 6.25 -3.59 12.40
CA PRO A 260 7.00 -2.97 11.33
C PRO A 260 6.58 -3.54 9.98
N VAL A 261 6.52 -2.66 9.00
CA VAL A 261 6.30 -2.99 7.59
C VAL A 261 7.44 -2.42 6.75
N GLN A 262 7.79 -3.14 5.71
CA GLN A 262 8.71 -2.67 4.69
C GLN A 262 7.93 -2.44 3.40
N VAL A 263 8.17 -1.32 2.75
CA VAL A 263 7.48 -0.98 1.52
C VAL A 263 8.49 -0.79 0.39
N THR A 264 8.14 -1.35 -0.76
CA THR A 264 8.92 -1.26 -2.00
C THR A 264 8.04 -0.59 -3.05
N LEU A 265 8.52 0.49 -3.65
CA LEU A 265 7.82 1.16 -4.74
C LEU A 265 8.03 0.43 -6.07
N ILE A 266 7.18 0.73 -7.05
CA ILE A 266 7.31 0.19 -8.41
C ILE A 266 8.65 0.67 -9.01
N GLY A 267 9.45 -0.29 -9.49
CA GLY A 267 10.78 -0.01 -10.06
C GLY A 267 11.95 -0.18 -9.09
N GLU A 268 11.68 -0.34 -7.81
CA GLU A 268 12.71 -0.67 -6.81
C GLU A 268 12.89 -2.18 -6.69
N THR A 269 14.12 -2.59 -6.39
CA THR A 269 14.48 -4.01 -6.22
C THR A 269 14.56 -4.42 -4.74
N LYS A 270 14.66 -3.46 -3.83
CA LYS A 270 14.74 -3.65 -2.38
C LYS A 270 13.77 -2.72 -1.67
N PRO A 271 13.30 -3.09 -0.47
CA PRO A 271 12.52 -2.18 0.35
C PRO A 271 13.32 -0.91 0.64
N SER A 272 12.72 0.24 0.38
CA SER A 272 13.33 1.56 0.58
C SER A 272 12.63 2.39 1.64
N HIS A 273 11.38 2.01 1.97
CA HIS A 273 10.57 2.72 2.95
C HIS A 273 10.20 1.78 4.09
N GLU A 274 10.31 2.28 5.31
CA GLU A 274 9.90 1.57 6.52
C GLU A 274 8.73 2.30 7.16
N GLY A 275 7.78 1.54 7.65
CA GLY A 275 6.61 2.04 8.34
C GLY A 275 6.14 1.06 9.40
N HIS A 276 4.96 1.28 9.90
CA HIS A 276 4.35 0.37 10.88
C HIS A 276 2.84 0.27 10.68
N MET A 277 2.30 -0.88 10.98
CA MET A 277 0.85 -1.09 10.99
C MET A 277 0.22 -0.23 12.09
N ASP A 278 -0.88 0.42 11.76
CA ASP A 278 -1.68 1.20 12.71
C ASP A 278 -3.16 0.77 12.72
N PHE A 279 -3.60 0.03 11.71
CA PHE A 279 -4.98 -0.39 11.62
C PHE A 279 -5.13 -1.78 11.00
N LEU A 280 -6.01 -2.57 11.57
CA LEU A 280 -6.47 -3.86 11.08
C LEU A 280 -7.99 -3.91 11.25
N ASP A 281 -8.73 -4.12 10.18
CA ASP A 281 -10.19 -4.12 10.22
C ASP A 281 -10.72 -5.18 11.21
N ASN A 282 -11.93 -5.00 11.68
CA ASN A 282 -12.57 -5.91 12.63
C ASN A 282 -13.41 -7.00 11.93
N ARG A 283 -13.56 -6.91 10.61
CA ARG A 283 -14.40 -7.79 9.79
C ARG A 283 -13.71 -8.12 8.47
N LEU A 284 -13.84 -9.38 8.03
CA LEU A 284 -13.47 -9.79 6.68
C LEU A 284 -14.47 -9.26 5.66
N ASP A 285 -13.99 -8.88 4.50
CA ASP A 285 -14.85 -8.65 3.33
C ASP A 285 -15.34 -10.01 2.83
N GLU A 286 -16.66 -10.21 2.83
CA GLU A 286 -17.30 -11.50 2.48
C GLU A 286 -17.13 -11.84 0.99
N SER A 287 -16.90 -10.86 0.14
CA SER A 287 -16.76 -11.07 -1.30
C SER A 287 -15.37 -11.53 -1.71
N THR A 288 -14.33 -11.11 -0.98
CA THR A 288 -12.93 -11.38 -1.28
C THR A 288 -12.27 -12.33 -0.29
N GLY A 289 -12.84 -12.52 0.89
CA GLY A 289 -12.24 -13.28 1.99
C GLY A 289 -10.98 -12.61 2.55
N THR A 290 -10.88 -11.29 2.44
CA THR A 290 -9.71 -10.54 2.88
C THR A 290 -10.04 -9.58 4.02
N LEU A 291 -9.00 -9.22 4.79
CA LEU A 291 -9.06 -8.27 5.88
C LEU A 291 -8.29 -7.01 5.49
N ARG A 292 -8.98 -5.87 5.47
CA ARG A 292 -8.35 -4.60 5.13
C ARG A 292 -7.41 -4.16 6.24
N SER A 293 -6.20 -3.84 5.87
CA SER A 293 -5.12 -3.45 6.75
C SER A 293 -4.50 -2.15 6.30
N ARG A 294 -3.90 -1.41 7.23
CA ARG A 294 -3.27 -0.13 6.94
C ARG A 294 -1.96 -0.02 7.68
N ALA A 295 -1.00 0.63 7.05
CA ALA A 295 0.23 1.05 7.68
C ALA A 295 0.48 2.54 7.43
N ILE A 296 1.20 3.17 8.36
CA ILE A 296 1.72 4.53 8.25
C ILE A 296 3.16 4.43 7.77
N VAL A 297 3.47 5.23 6.74
CA VAL A 297 4.81 5.32 6.14
C VAL A 297 5.25 6.78 6.15
N PRO A 298 6.40 7.14 6.72
CA PRO A 298 7.00 8.46 6.56
C PRO A 298 7.32 8.75 5.09
N ASN A 299 7.07 9.98 4.64
CA ASN A 299 7.27 10.41 3.26
C ASN A 299 7.97 11.78 3.21
N HIS A 300 9.08 11.92 3.93
CA HIS A 300 9.78 13.20 4.11
C HIS A 300 10.30 13.81 2.81
N ASP A 301 10.63 12.99 1.82
CA ASP A 301 11.07 13.41 0.49
C ASP A 301 9.89 13.71 -0.46
N LEU A 302 8.65 13.49 -0.02
CA LEU A 302 7.43 13.68 -0.78
C LEU A 302 7.39 12.94 -2.13
N SER A 303 8.16 11.84 -2.24
CA SER A 303 8.26 11.03 -3.45
C SER A 303 7.03 10.14 -3.67
N ILE A 304 6.33 9.80 -2.60
CA ILE A 304 5.15 8.97 -2.63
C ILE A 304 3.91 9.87 -2.77
N LEU A 305 3.10 9.57 -3.78
CA LEU A 305 1.84 10.28 -4.01
C LEU A 305 0.63 9.38 -3.71
N PRO A 306 -0.47 9.94 -3.17
CA PRO A 306 -1.72 9.21 -3.04
C PRO A 306 -2.15 8.62 -4.40
N GLY A 307 -2.64 7.38 -4.37
CA GLY A 307 -3.04 6.65 -5.57
C GLY A 307 -1.98 5.73 -6.16
N GLN A 308 -0.71 5.86 -5.80
CA GLN A 308 0.36 4.95 -6.21
C GLN A 308 0.18 3.58 -5.56
N PHE A 309 0.78 2.55 -6.18
CA PHE A 309 0.86 1.21 -5.62
C PHE A 309 2.24 0.95 -5.04
N GLY A 310 2.27 0.16 -3.95
CA GLY A 310 3.49 -0.33 -3.33
C GLY A 310 3.36 -1.78 -2.93
N ARG A 311 4.49 -2.48 -2.83
CA ARG A 311 4.55 -3.81 -2.26
C ARG A 311 4.88 -3.70 -0.78
N VAL A 312 3.97 -4.19 0.06
CA VAL A 312 4.08 -4.20 1.52
C VAL A 312 4.59 -5.56 1.95
N ARG A 313 5.66 -5.59 2.74
CA ARG A 313 6.18 -6.79 3.38
C ARG A 313 5.93 -6.71 4.88
N LEU A 314 5.28 -7.72 5.39
CA LEU A 314 4.95 -7.87 6.80
C LEU A 314 5.66 -9.09 7.37
N ILE A 315 6.16 -9.02 8.59
CA ILE A 315 6.79 -10.15 9.26
C ILE A 315 5.80 -11.30 9.37
N GLY A 316 6.11 -12.41 8.72
CA GLY A 316 5.27 -13.61 8.60
C GLY A 316 5.69 -14.79 9.50
N SER A 317 6.86 -14.70 10.16
CA SER A 317 7.32 -15.70 11.13
C SER A 317 8.16 -15.06 12.23
N SER A 318 8.37 -15.78 13.34
CA SER A 318 9.50 -15.48 14.24
C SER A 318 10.80 -15.80 13.51
N PRO A 319 11.95 -15.21 13.92
CA PRO A 319 13.25 -15.66 13.45
C PRO A 319 13.46 -17.14 13.77
N TYR A 320 13.91 -17.92 12.78
CA TYR A 320 14.21 -19.35 12.94
C TYR A 320 15.50 -19.71 12.20
N GLU A 321 16.18 -20.74 12.68
CA GLU A 321 17.35 -21.27 11.97
C GLU A 321 16.90 -22.07 10.74
N ALA A 322 17.42 -21.74 9.58
CA ALA A 322 17.13 -22.40 8.31
C ALA A 322 18.40 -22.85 7.59
N LEU A 323 18.24 -23.87 6.77
CA LEU A 323 19.24 -24.32 5.82
C LEU A 323 18.96 -23.66 4.47
N LEU A 324 19.97 -23.06 3.88
CA LEU A 324 19.85 -22.33 2.61
C LEU A 324 20.77 -22.94 1.55
N LEU A 325 20.26 -22.97 0.32
CA LEU A 325 20.97 -23.42 -0.87
C LEU A 325 20.83 -22.38 -1.99
N PRO A 326 21.79 -22.29 -2.92
CA PRO A 326 21.58 -21.58 -4.18
C PRO A 326 20.38 -22.19 -4.93
N ASP A 327 19.52 -21.34 -5.49
CA ASP A 327 18.34 -21.82 -6.23
C ASP A 327 18.72 -22.75 -7.41
N THR A 328 19.93 -22.58 -7.95
CA THR A 328 20.54 -23.43 -9.00
C THR A 328 20.82 -24.86 -8.54
N ALA A 329 20.89 -25.14 -7.24
CA ALA A 329 21.09 -26.48 -6.67
C ALA A 329 19.81 -27.31 -6.63
N ILE A 330 18.67 -26.70 -6.95
CA ILE A 330 17.36 -27.34 -6.84
C ILE A 330 16.90 -27.77 -8.22
N ALA A 331 16.66 -29.07 -8.36
CA ALA A 331 16.07 -29.65 -9.56
C ALA A 331 14.57 -29.90 -9.38
N THR A 332 13.89 -30.07 -10.51
CA THR A 332 12.47 -30.43 -10.51
C THR A 332 12.33 -31.82 -11.14
N ASP A 333 11.78 -32.77 -10.40
CA ASP A 333 11.42 -34.09 -10.87
C ASP A 333 9.90 -34.23 -10.88
N GLN A 334 9.34 -34.14 -12.09
CA GLN A 334 7.88 -34.05 -12.30
C GLN A 334 7.26 -32.92 -11.49
N SER A 335 6.56 -33.22 -10.38
CA SER A 335 5.92 -32.24 -9.49
C SER A 335 6.69 -32.00 -8.19
N ARG A 336 7.83 -32.69 -7.97
CA ARG A 336 8.59 -32.61 -6.71
C ARG A 336 9.86 -31.82 -6.89
N LYS A 337 10.19 -31.04 -5.88
CA LYS A 337 11.50 -30.36 -5.80
C LYS A 337 12.48 -31.31 -5.12
N ILE A 338 13.64 -31.48 -5.77
CA ILE A 338 14.68 -32.39 -5.31
C ILE A 338 16.03 -31.70 -5.28
N VAL A 339 16.89 -32.18 -4.43
CA VAL A 339 18.32 -31.85 -4.42
C VAL A 339 19.11 -33.13 -4.53
N PHE A 340 20.32 -33.05 -5.10
CA PHE A 340 21.22 -34.20 -5.17
C PHE A 340 22.23 -34.12 -4.02
N VAL A 341 22.21 -35.12 -3.17
CA VAL A 341 23.12 -35.28 -2.03
C VAL A 341 24.16 -36.36 -2.35
N VAL A 342 25.41 -36.10 -2.05
CA VAL A 342 26.52 -37.06 -2.23
C VAL A 342 26.80 -37.74 -0.89
N LYS A 343 26.62 -39.06 -0.84
CA LYS A 343 26.91 -39.90 0.33
C LYS A 343 28.41 -40.03 0.55
N ASP A 344 28.82 -40.68 1.65
CA ASP A 344 30.22 -40.92 2.00
C ASP A 344 30.97 -41.82 1.01
N ASP A 345 30.26 -42.67 0.27
CA ASP A 345 30.75 -43.52 -0.80
C ASP A 345 30.82 -42.85 -2.18
N ASP A 346 30.58 -41.52 -2.23
CA ASP A 346 30.51 -40.66 -3.41
C ASP A 346 29.37 -41.00 -4.39
N ILE A 347 28.34 -41.67 -3.91
CA ILE A 347 27.12 -42.02 -4.67
C ILE A 347 26.10 -40.90 -4.52
N VAL A 348 25.48 -40.52 -5.65
CA VAL A 348 24.43 -39.49 -5.70
C VAL A 348 23.08 -40.07 -5.28
N GLU A 349 22.43 -39.40 -4.34
CA GLU A 349 21.05 -39.66 -3.91
C GLU A 349 20.17 -38.43 -4.23
N ALA A 350 19.01 -38.65 -4.84
CA ALA A 350 17.99 -37.62 -4.97
C ALA A 350 17.15 -37.56 -3.71
N ARG A 351 17.04 -36.39 -3.12
CA ARG A 351 16.25 -36.16 -1.90
C ARG A 351 15.19 -35.09 -2.14
N THR A 352 13.95 -35.42 -1.85
CA THR A 352 12.84 -34.50 -1.94
C THR A 352 12.94 -33.43 -0.84
N VAL A 353 12.76 -32.19 -1.21
CA VAL A 353 12.82 -31.06 -0.29
C VAL A 353 11.56 -30.19 -0.40
N GLU A 354 11.21 -29.55 0.69
CA GLU A 354 10.20 -28.50 0.71
C GLU A 354 10.89 -27.14 0.71
N LEU A 355 10.49 -26.30 -0.25
CA LEU A 355 11.09 -25.00 -0.43
C LEU A 355 10.41 -23.94 0.44
N GLY A 356 11.20 -23.06 1.01
CA GLY A 356 10.78 -21.81 1.61
C GLY A 356 10.98 -20.60 0.68
N PRO A 357 10.91 -19.39 1.21
CA PRO A 357 11.18 -18.17 0.46
C PRO A 357 12.63 -18.08 0.00
N LEU A 358 12.89 -17.14 -0.89
CA LEU A 358 14.24 -16.72 -1.27
C LEU A 358 14.70 -15.66 -0.27
N ASP A 359 15.89 -15.86 0.30
CA ASP A 359 16.53 -14.92 1.21
C ASP A 359 17.93 -14.58 0.70
N GLU A 360 18.19 -13.32 0.37
CA GLU A 360 19.47 -12.82 -0.18
C GLU A 360 20.06 -13.65 -1.34
N GLY A 361 19.19 -14.16 -2.21
CA GLY A 361 19.59 -14.96 -3.36
C GLY A 361 19.78 -16.46 -3.08
N LEU A 362 19.57 -16.89 -1.85
CA LEU A 362 19.55 -18.30 -1.44
C LEU A 362 18.13 -18.75 -1.13
N ARG A 363 17.82 -20.00 -1.47
CA ARG A 363 16.53 -20.62 -1.19
C ARG A 363 16.55 -21.28 0.19
N VAL A 364 15.60 -20.93 1.02
CA VAL A 364 15.33 -21.61 2.28
C VAL A 364 14.81 -23.03 1.99
N ILE A 365 15.35 -24.01 2.69
CA ILE A 365 14.87 -25.40 2.66
C ILE A 365 14.18 -25.70 3.99
N ARG A 366 12.88 -25.97 3.96
CA ARG A 366 12.08 -26.19 5.17
C ARG A 366 12.27 -27.59 5.72
N THR A 367 12.27 -28.61 4.82
CA THR A 367 12.42 -30.02 5.18
C THR A 367 13.22 -30.77 4.12
N GLY A 368 13.77 -31.92 4.50
CA GLY A 368 14.44 -32.85 3.56
C GLY A 368 15.97 -32.77 3.55
N LEU A 369 16.59 -31.84 4.28
CA LEU A 369 18.06 -31.72 4.39
C LEU A 369 18.53 -31.71 5.84
N LYS A 370 19.77 -32.14 6.01
CA LYS A 370 20.53 -32.01 7.26
C LYS A 370 21.71 -31.07 7.08
N PRO A 371 22.19 -30.42 8.16
CA PRO A 371 23.31 -29.46 8.08
C PRO A 371 24.62 -30.07 7.52
N GLU A 372 24.83 -31.37 7.76
CA GLU A 372 26.01 -32.12 7.34
C GLU A 372 25.94 -32.67 5.91
N ASP A 373 24.80 -32.56 5.24
CA ASP A 373 24.62 -33.08 3.89
C ASP A 373 25.51 -32.39 2.86
N ARG A 374 26.18 -33.15 2.00
CA ARG A 374 26.97 -32.66 0.87
C ARG A 374 26.06 -32.52 -0.35
N VAL A 375 25.56 -31.31 -0.59
CA VAL A 375 24.62 -31.02 -1.70
C VAL A 375 25.38 -30.60 -2.95
N ILE A 376 25.03 -31.14 -4.11
CA ILE A 376 25.59 -30.71 -5.40
C ILE A 376 25.00 -29.32 -5.74
N ILE A 377 25.89 -28.33 -5.82
CA ILE A 377 25.53 -26.95 -6.14
C ILE A 377 25.88 -26.55 -7.59
N ASP A 378 26.79 -27.29 -8.22
CA ASP A 378 27.17 -27.14 -9.62
C ASP A 378 27.47 -28.49 -10.26
N GLY A 379 27.19 -28.62 -11.56
CA GLY A 379 27.37 -29.90 -12.27
C GLY A 379 26.17 -30.86 -12.15
N ILE A 380 25.01 -30.40 -11.72
CA ILE A 380 23.77 -31.19 -11.54
C ILE A 380 23.43 -32.03 -12.80
N GLN A 381 23.66 -31.47 -13.99
CA GLN A 381 23.38 -32.15 -15.27
C GLN A 381 24.20 -33.44 -15.47
N ARG A 382 25.31 -33.56 -14.74
CA ARG A 382 26.22 -34.75 -14.80
C ARG A 382 25.89 -35.75 -13.70
N ALA A 383 25.13 -35.36 -12.70
CA ALA A 383 24.72 -36.20 -11.59
C ALA A 383 23.59 -37.13 -12.00
N ARG A 384 23.79 -38.45 -11.88
CA ARG A 384 22.74 -39.45 -12.05
C ARG A 384 22.52 -40.15 -10.72
N VAL A 385 21.28 -40.35 -10.33
CA VAL A 385 20.93 -41.04 -9.10
C VAL A 385 21.53 -42.47 -9.13
N GLY A 386 22.23 -42.84 -8.06
CA GLY A 386 22.95 -44.12 -7.95
C GLY A 386 24.32 -44.16 -8.63
N ALA A 387 24.72 -43.11 -9.34
CA ALA A 387 26.04 -43.06 -9.97
C ALA A 387 27.10 -42.48 -9.02
N LYS A 388 28.36 -42.90 -9.21
CA LYS A 388 29.50 -42.37 -8.49
C LYS A 388 29.97 -41.08 -9.15
N VAL A 389 30.30 -40.02 -8.34
CA VAL A 389 30.80 -38.73 -8.78
C VAL A 389 32.15 -38.39 -8.13
N ALA A 390 32.87 -37.42 -8.66
CA ALA A 390 34.05 -36.85 -8.05
C ALA A 390 33.70 -35.49 -7.41
N PRO A 391 33.49 -35.44 -6.08
CA PRO A 391 33.06 -34.20 -5.42
C PRO A 391 34.21 -33.24 -5.16
N HIS A 392 34.08 -31.99 -5.60
CA HIS A 392 34.91 -30.87 -5.22
C HIS A 392 34.18 -30.02 -4.19
N LYS A 393 34.77 -29.81 -3.01
CA LYS A 393 34.15 -28.99 -1.95
C LYS A 393 34.20 -27.51 -2.30
N ALA A 394 33.08 -26.85 -2.05
CA ALA A 394 32.93 -25.39 -2.09
C ALA A 394 32.12 -24.89 -0.89
N GLU A 395 32.13 -23.60 -0.63
CA GLU A 395 31.31 -22.97 0.39
C GLU A 395 30.21 -22.12 -0.26
N ILE A 396 29.01 -22.15 0.33
CA ILE A 396 27.87 -21.32 -0.10
C ILE A 396 28.08 -19.89 0.44
N GLY A 397 28.12 -18.90 -0.46
CA GLY A 397 28.34 -17.50 -0.09
C GLY A 397 29.80 -17.02 -0.20
N GLY A 398 30.75 -17.88 -0.57
CA GLY A 398 32.09 -17.46 -1.00
C GLY A 398 31.98 -16.76 -2.36
N ASN A 399 32.50 -15.52 -2.42
CA ASN A 399 32.63 -14.76 -3.66
C ASN A 399 33.30 -15.64 -4.72
N LYS A 400 32.64 -15.87 -5.87
CA LYS A 400 33.34 -16.41 -7.03
C LYS A 400 34.46 -15.43 -7.39
N PRO A 401 35.74 -15.88 -7.56
CA PRO A 401 36.83 -15.02 -8.02
C PRO A 401 36.54 -14.46 -9.41
#